data_6c283eb129c3cf22aad64d68a960b098
#
_entry.id   6c283eb129c3cf22aad64d68a960b098
#
_cell.length_a   1.000
_cell.length_b   1.000
_cell.length_c   1.000
_cell.angle_alpha   90.00
_cell.angle_beta   90.00
_cell.angle_gamma   90.00
#
_symmetry.space_group_name_H-M   'P 1'
#
loop_
_entity.id
_entity.type
_entity.pdbx_description
1 polymer ?
#
loop_
_entity_poly.entity_id
_entity_poly.type
_entity_poly.pdbx_seq_one_letter_code
_entity_poly.pdbx_strand_id
1 'polypeptide(L)'
;MKKNDFMDKNLKIFRMGSKYLMPTYSRLPVVFTRAKMQYLWDANGKKYIDFISGYGCLNVGHSNKEVILAIKKQVGNIIQSSNLYFNSAQVELAKKLCDISGFGQKVFFANSGTEAVEGAVKLARKYSRDKYSQQKFKIISFNKSFHGRTMGALSATAQEEKQKVYQPLLDGFDYANLNDIESVKNKINSQTCAIIIEPIQGEGGINVSDIEFMKEL
;
A
#
# COMPACT_ATOMS: atom_id res chain seq x y z
N MET A 1 15.47 -19.83 -47.79
CA MET A 1 15.10 -18.75 -46.89
C MET A 1 15.03 -19.32 -45.47
N LYS A 2 16.02 -19.03 -44.63
CA LYS A 2 15.99 -19.41 -43.20
C LYS A 2 14.94 -18.54 -42.52
N LYS A 3 13.83 -19.14 -42.05
CA LYS A 3 12.93 -18.50 -41.09
C LYS A 3 13.78 -18.17 -39.87
N ASN A 4 14.11 -16.89 -39.68
CA ASN A 4 14.70 -16.42 -38.46
C ASN A 4 13.69 -16.70 -37.31
N ASP A 5 13.99 -17.70 -36.50
CA ASP A 5 13.40 -17.91 -35.20
C ASP A 5 13.81 -16.74 -34.30
N PHE A 6 13.24 -15.57 -34.51
CA PHE A 6 13.16 -14.54 -33.48
C PHE A 6 12.18 -15.05 -32.41
N MET A 7 12.70 -15.92 -31.55
CA MET A 7 11.94 -16.44 -30.43
C MET A 7 11.43 -15.24 -29.64
N ASP A 8 10.10 -15.10 -29.53
CA ASP A 8 9.45 -14.05 -28.78
C ASP A 8 10.02 -14.00 -27.37
N LYS A 9 10.78 -12.95 -27.05
CA LYS A 9 11.47 -12.78 -25.77
C LYS A 9 10.47 -12.63 -24.62
N ASN A 10 9.34 -11.96 -24.86
CA ASN A 10 8.26 -11.87 -23.89
C ASN A 10 7.77 -13.28 -23.52
N LEU A 11 7.46 -14.11 -24.53
CA LEU A 11 6.92 -15.45 -24.31
C LEU A 11 7.94 -16.36 -23.59
N LYS A 12 9.23 -16.26 -23.92
CA LYS A 12 10.28 -17.02 -23.22
C LYS A 12 10.33 -16.68 -21.74
N ILE A 13 10.36 -15.39 -21.39
CA ILE A 13 10.45 -14.93 -20.00
C ILE A 13 9.13 -15.20 -19.28
N PHE A 14 7.98 -15.01 -19.94
CA PHE A 14 6.66 -15.33 -19.39
C PHE A 14 6.55 -16.82 -19.00
N ARG A 15 6.96 -17.74 -19.87
CA ARG A 15 6.98 -19.18 -19.57
C ARG A 15 7.88 -19.51 -18.39
N MET A 16 9.06 -18.90 -18.33
CA MET A 16 9.97 -19.05 -17.20
C MET A 16 9.34 -18.50 -15.90
N GLY A 17 8.73 -17.32 -15.95
CA GLY A 17 8.02 -16.74 -14.82
C GLY A 17 6.84 -17.61 -14.35
N SER A 18 6.05 -18.16 -15.28
CA SER A 18 4.94 -19.06 -14.94
C SER A 18 5.41 -20.37 -14.28
N LYS A 19 6.65 -20.80 -14.53
CA LYS A 19 7.24 -21.99 -13.90
C LYS A 19 7.74 -21.72 -12.47
N TYR A 20 8.31 -20.54 -12.22
CA TYR A 20 9.05 -20.27 -10.97
C TYR A 20 8.37 -19.29 -10.02
N LEU A 21 7.41 -18.49 -10.50
CA LEU A 21 6.68 -17.56 -9.64
C LEU A 21 5.35 -18.16 -9.19
N MET A 22 5.07 -18.06 -7.91
CA MET A 22 3.77 -18.45 -7.36
C MET A 22 2.63 -17.72 -8.10
N PRO A 23 1.54 -18.42 -8.51
CA PRO A 23 0.45 -17.85 -9.31
C PRO A 23 -0.54 -17.05 -8.45
N THR A 24 -0.04 -16.10 -7.65
CA THR A 24 -0.85 -15.22 -6.79
C THR A 24 -1.52 -14.07 -7.54
N TYR A 25 -1.16 -13.85 -8.80
CA TYR A 25 -1.71 -12.82 -9.69
C TYR A 25 -1.94 -13.36 -11.10
N SER A 26 -3.01 -12.91 -11.75
CA SER A 26 -3.26 -13.13 -13.19
C SER A 26 -2.36 -12.20 -13.99
N ARG A 27 -1.16 -12.66 -14.37
CA ARG A 27 -0.18 -11.86 -15.10
C ARG A 27 -0.45 -11.89 -16.60
N LEU A 28 -0.39 -10.71 -17.23
CA LEU A 28 -0.43 -10.60 -18.68
C LEU A 28 0.90 -11.09 -19.28
N PRO A 29 0.92 -11.64 -20.52
CA PRO A 29 2.11 -12.15 -21.17
C PRO A 29 2.99 -11.03 -21.77
N VAL A 30 3.20 -9.97 -21.00
CA VAL A 30 4.05 -8.82 -21.35
C VAL A 30 5.16 -8.72 -20.32
N VAL A 31 6.40 -8.57 -20.75
CA VAL A 31 7.58 -8.49 -19.89
C VAL A 31 8.28 -7.17 -20.13
N PHE A 32 8.14 -6.23 -19.21
CA PHE A 32 8.83 -4.96 -19.28
C PHE A 32 10.29 -5.10 -18.85
N THR A 33 11.22 -4.56 -19.64
CA THR A 33 12.65 -4.61 -19.41
C THR A 33 13.31 -3.23 -19.30
N ARG A 34 12.61 -2.20 -19.73
CA ARG A 34 13.07 -0.81 -19.66
C ARG A 34 11.91 0.12 -19.42
N ALA A 35 12.19 1.19 -18.67
CA ALA A 35 11.21 2.25 -18.41
C ALA A 35 11.90 3.63 -18.36
N LYS A 36 11.19 4.69 -18.77
CA LYS A 36 11.66 6.08 -18.66
C LYS A 36 10.45 7.03 -18.62
N MET A 37 10.36 7.84 -17.60
CA MET A 37 9.23 8.74 -17.35
C MET A 37 7.90 7.98 -17.45
N GLN A 38 7.00 8.34 -18.36
CA GLN A 38 5.71 7.69 -18.59
C GLN A 38 5.76 6.49 -19.56
N TYR A 39 6.93 6.05 -19.98
CA TYR A 39 7.06 5.02 -21.01
C TYR A 39 7.69 3.74 -20.47
N LEU A 40 7.16 2.62 -20.95
CA LEU A 40 7.66 1.26 -20.75
C LEU A 40 8.05 0.64 -22.08
N TRP A 41 9.02 -0.26 -22.09
CA TRP A 41 9.37 -1.09 -23.24
C TRP A 41 9.42 -2.55 -22.79
N ASP A 42 8.78 -3.40 -23.59
CA ASP A 42 8.81 -4.82 -23.36
C ASP A 42 10.11 -5.47 -23.85
N ALA A 43 10.25 -6.78 -23.62
CA ALA A 43 11.44 -7.53 -23.99
C ALA A 43 11.65 -7.63 -25.52
N ASN A 44 10.62 -7.39 -26.33
CA ASN A 44 10.68 -7.31 -27.78
C ASN A 44 10.95 -5.88 -28.29
N GLY A 45 11.01 -4.88 -27.39
CA GLY A 45 11.27 -3.49 -27.72
C GLY A 45 10.00 -2.68 -28.04
N LYS A 46 8.81 -3.25 -27.92
CA LYS A 46 7.55 -2.53 -28.11
C LYS A 46 7.37 -1.50 -26.98
N LYS A 47 6.99 -0.28 -27.35
CA LYS A 47 6.78 0.85 -26.45
C LYS A 47 5.31 0.92 -25.98
N TYR A 48 5.12 1.23 -24.71
CA TYR A 48 3.83 1.43 -24.06
C TYR A 48 3.84 2.74 -23.28
N ILE A 49 2.65 3.31 -23.05
CA ILE A 49 2.44 4.40 -22.08
C ILE A 49 1.95 3.78 -20.78
N ASP A 50 2.57 4.15 -19.66
CA ASP A 50 2.19 3.69 -18.34
C ASP A 50 1.17 4.61 -17.70
N PHE A 51 -0.08 4.14 -17.60
CA PHE A 51 -1.15 4.80 -16.85
C PHE A 51 -1.37 4.22 -15.45
N ILE A 52 -0.59 3.20 -15.06
CA ILE A 52 -0.71 2.53 -13.76
C ILE A 52 0.28 3.13 -12.76
N SER A 53 1.43 3.61 -13.24
CA SER A 53 2.49 4.22 -12.42
C SER A 53 2.92 3.37 -11.22
N GLY A 54 2.96 2.02 -11.41
CA GLY A 54 3.28 1.08 -10.34
C GLY A 54 2.29 1.13 -9.17
N TYR A 55 1.01 1.30 -9.45
CA TYR A 55 -0.04 1.54 -8.44
C TYR A 55 0.25 2.77 -7.56
N GLY A 56 0.70 3.86 -8.18
CA GLY A 56 0.97 5.13 -7.50
C GLY A 56 2.35 5.25 -6.84
N CYS A 57 3.23 4.25 -7.01
CA CYS A 57 4.59 4.31 -6.42
C CYS A 57 5.59 5.13 -7.24
N LEU A 58 5.28 5.47 -8.50
CA LEU A 58 6.18 6.11 -9.44
C LEU A 58 5.71 7.52 -9.84
N ASN A 59 5.29 8.31 -8.87
CA ASN A 59 4.70 9.64 -9.07
C ASN A 59 5.61 10.63 -9.82
N VAL A 60 6.92 10.44 -9.74
CA VAL A 60 7.91 11.28 -10.46
C VAL A 60 8.38 10.64 -11.77
N GLY A 61 7.72 9.55 -12.21
CA GLY A 61 8.05 8.81 -13.42
C GLY A 61 9.18 7.80 -13.25
N HIS A 62 9.21 6.85 -14.18
CA HIS A 62 10.26 5.82 -14.23
C HIS A 62 11.64 6.43 -14.47
N SER A 63 12.66 5.90 -13.82
CA SER A 63 14.07 6.25 -14.01
C SER A 63 14.32 7.77 -13.91
N ASN A 64 13.64 8.45 -12.99
CA ASN A 64 13.88 9.85 -12.73
C ASN A 64 15.35 10.07 -12.36
N LYS A 65 16.02 11.02 -13.04
CA LYS A 65 17.47 11.22 -12.94
C LYS A 65 17.89 11.64 -11.52
N GLU A 66 17.12 12.51 -10.87
CA GLU A 66 17.45 13.01 -9.52
C GLU A 66 17.32 11.90 -8.49
N VAL A 67 16.26 11.09 -8.57
CA VAL A 67 16.05 9.92 -7.71
C VAL A 67 17.18 8.91 -7.88
N ILE A 68 17.56 8.59 -9.13
CA ILE A 68 18.68 7.67 -9.41
C ILE A 68 19.99 8.19 -8.80
N LEU A 69 20.29 9.48 -8.95
CA LEU A 69 21.52 10.07 -8.39
C LEU A 69 21.52 10.04 -6.86
N ALA A 70 20.39 10.35 -6.24
CA ALA A 70 20.23 10.27 -4.79
C ALA A 70 20.43 8.84 -4.27
N ILE A 71 19.81 7.84 -4.91
CA ILE A 71 19.98 6.43 -4.56
C ILE A 71 21.45 6.00 -4.70
N LYS A 72 22.10 6.31 -5.84
CA LYS A 72 23.52 5.96 -6.08
C LYS A 72 24.44 6.57 -5.03
N LYS A 73 24.21 7.82 -4.66
CA LYS A 73 24.98 8.50 -3.61
C LYS A 73 24.78 7.81 -2.26
N GLN A 74 23.53 7.54 -1.88
CA GLN A 74 23.21 6.97 -0.58
C GLN A 74 23.71 5.54 -0.42
N VAL A 75 23.57 4.70 -1.46
CA VAL A 75 24.08 3.32 -1.47
C VAL A 75 25.59 3.26 -1.29
N GLY A 76 26.32 4.26 -1.84
CA GLY A 76 27.77 4.38 -1.63
C GLY A 76 28.20 4.80 -0.22
N ASN A 77 27.28 5.35 0.58
CA ASN A 77 27.57 5.78 1.95
C ASN A 77 27.15 4.71 2.97
N ILE A 78 25.86 4.42 3.03
CA ILE A 78 25.29 3.45 3.96
C ILE A 78 23.92 2.96 3.45
N ILE A 79 23.73 1.65 3.44
CA ILE A 79 22.47 1.01 3.04
C ILE A 79 21.57 0.82 4.26
N GLN A 80 22.11 0.34 5.38
CA GLN A 80 21.33 -0.03 6.56
C GLN A 80 22.19 0.06 7.83
N SER A 81 21.62 0.58 8.92
CA SER A 81 22.32 0.78 10.21
C SER A 81 21.65 0.08 11.39
N SER A 82 20.64 -0.78 11.17
CA SER A 82 19.74 -1.28 12.22
C SER A 82 18.87 -0.16 12.85
N ASN A 83 17.75 -0.55 13.46
CA ASN A 83 16.90 0.37 14.22
C ASN A 83 17.49 0.74 15.59
N LEU A 84 18.64 0.17 15.96
CA LEU A 84 19.36 0.54 17.19
C LEU A 84 20.11 1.86 17.04
N TYR A 85 20.35 2.31 15.82
CA TYR A 85 21.10 3.54 15.52
C TYR A 85 20.28 4.45 14.61
N PHE A 86 20.52 5.75 14.72
CA PHE A 86 19.93 6.71 13.81
C PHE A 86 20.63 6.70 12.45
N ASN A 87 19.85 6.85 11.38
CA ASN A 87 20.32 7.10 10.03
C ASN A 87 19.91 8.52 9.62
N SER A 88 20.86 9.35 9.17
CA SER A 88 20.60 10.76 8.87
C SER A 88 19.50 10.95 7.83
N ALA A 89 19.53 10.18 6.72
CA ALA A 89 18.52 10.28 5.67
C ALA A 89 17.11 9.95 6.20
N GLN A 90 16.99 8.97 7.10
CA GLN A 90 15.72 8.62 7.73
C GLN A 90 15.22 9.74 8.66
N VAL A 91 16.12 10.33 9.46
CA VAL A 91 15.77 11.42 10.38
C VAL A 91 15.37 12.68 9.63
N GLU A 92 16.08 13.04 8.57
CA GLU A 92 15.76 14.19 7.71
C GLU A 92 14.40 14.01 7.02
N LEU A 93 14.10 12.80 6.49
CA LEU A 93 12.82 12.49 5.92
C LEU A 93 11.69 12.55 6.97
N ALA A 94 11.89 12.00 8.16
CA ALA A 94 10.93 12.05 9.25
C ALA A 94 10.59 13.51 9.62
N LYS A 95 11.63 14.35 9.79
CA LYS A 95 11.43 15.78 10.04
C LYS A 95 10.60 16.44 8.95
N LYS A 96 10.98 16.24 7.68
CA LYS A 96 10.25 16.82 6.54
C LYS A 96 8.77 16.37 6.49
N LEU A 97 8.49 15.09 6.75
CA LEU A 97 7.13 14.57 6.78
C LEU A 97 6.31 15.19 7.93
N CYS A 98 6.89 15.36 9.11
CA CYS A 98 6.23 16.05 10.22
C CYS A 98 5.94 17.52 9.87
N ASP A 99 6.92 18.24 9.32
CA ASP A 99 6.77 19.65 8.95
C ASP A 99 5.65 19.87 7.92
N ILE A 100 5.57 19.04 6.88
CA ILE A 100 4.57 19.19 5.81
C ILE A 100 3.18 18.65 6.16
N SER A 101 3.09 17.72 7.12
CA SER A 101 1.79 17.16 7.52
C SER A 101 0.91 18.15 8.29
N GLY A 102 1.54 19.11 8.98
CA GLY A 102 0.86 20.09 9.81
C GLY A 102 0.30 19.55 11.15
N PHE A 103 0.25 18.23 11.33
CA PHE A 103 -0.28 17.59 12.54
C PHE A 103 0.61 16.45 13.10
N GLY A 104 1.35 15.77 12.23
CA GLY A 104 2.20 14.64 12.61
C GLY A 104 3.42 15.09 13.40
N GLN A 105 3.68 14.45 14.53
CA GLN A 105 4.84 14.74 15.38
C GLN A 105 5.94 13.70 15.26
N LYS A 106 5.62 12.48 14.85
CA LYS A 106 6.54 11.35 14.71
C LYS A 106 6.16 10.49 13.52
N VAL A 107 7.15 9.85 12.93
CA VAL A 107 7.00 8.98 11.76
C VAL A 107 7.43 7.56 12.13
N PHE A 108 6.63 6.59 11.73
CA PHE A 108 6.98 5.18 11.71
C PHE A 108 7.24 4.76 10.27
N PHE A 109 8.45 4.24 10.00
CA PHE A 109 8.83 3.72 8.69
C PHE A 109 8.62 2.21 8.63
N ALA A 110 8.07 1.75 7.52
CA ALA A 110 7.85 0.33 7.22
C ALA A 110 8.27 0.03 5.77
N ASN A 111 8.43 -1.24 5.42
CA ASN A 111 8.86 -1.64 4.08
C ASN A 111 7.71 -1.64 3.05
N SER A 112 6.48 -1.64 3.52
CA SER A 112 5.29 -1.69 2.67
C SER A 112 4.09 -0.98 3.33
N GLY A 113 3.08 -0.64 2.52
CA GLY A 113 1.82 -0.07 3.03
C GLY A 113 1.08 -1.02 3.97
N THR A 114 1.11 -2.33 3.71
CA THR A 114 0.48 -3.31 4.59
C THR A 114 1.15 -3.36 5.97
N GLU A 115 2.49 -3.25 6.05
CA GLU A 115 3.21 -3.14 7.34
C GLU A 115 2.91 -1.84 8.06
N ALA A 116 2.75 -0.73 7.33
CA ALA A 116 2.32 0.54 7.91
C ALA A 116 0.91 0.43 8.52
N VAL A 117 -0.02 -0.24 7.85
CA VAL A 117 -1.37 -0.54 8.38
C VAL A 117 -1.30 -1.44 9.61
N GLU A 118 -0.47 -2.49 9.61
CA GLU A 118 -0.24 -3.32 10.80
C GLU A 118 0.28 -2.48 11.98
N GLY A 119 1.21 -1.56 11.70
CA GLY A 119 1.70 -0.59 12.69
C GLY A 119 0.58 0.31 13.24
N ALA A 120 -0.29 0.83 12.38
CA ALA A 120 -1.41 1.66 12.77
C ALA A 120 -2.44 0.90 13.62
N VAL A 121 -2.81 -0.31 13.24
CA VAL A 121 -3.70 -1.20 14.01
C VAL A 121 -3.14 -1.48 15.40
N LYS A 122 -1.86 -1.84 15.49
CA LYS A 122 -1.18 -2.09 16.76
C LYS A 122 -1.12 -0.83 17.63
N LEU A 123 -0.82 0.32 17.02
CA LEU A 123 -0.75 1.60 17.73
C LEU A 123 -2.12 2.00 18.29
N ALA A 124 -3.18 1.91 17.49
CA ALA A 124 -4.55 2.21 17.91
C ALA A 124 -4.98 1.35 19.11
N ARG A 125 -4.76 0.04 19.03
CA ARG A 125 -5.09 -0.91 20.10
C ARG A 125 -4.26 -0.67 21.37
N LYS A 126 -2.95 -0.44 21.22
CA LYS A 126 -2.08 -0.14 22.37
C LYS A 126 -2.45 1.18 23.02
N TYR A 127 -2.64 2.24 22.25
CA TYR A 127 -3.05 3.54 22.79
C TYR A 127 -4.37 3.44 23.57
N SER A 128 -5.35 2.76 22.98
CA SER A 128 -6.65 2.59 23.61
C SER A 128 -6.58 1.77 24.92
N ARG A 129 -5.77 0.69 24.91
CA ARG A 129 -5.52 -0.11 26.11
C ARG A 129 -4.88 0.71 27.24
N ASP A 130 -3.86 1.49 26.91
CA ASP A 130 -3.10 2.27 27.90
C ASP A 130 -3.90 3.44 28.46
N LYS A 131 -4.82 4.03 27.65
CA LYS A 131 -5.58 5.23 28.04
C LYS A 131 -6.98 4.94 28.57
N TYR A 132 -7.60 3.84 28.17
CA TYR A 132 -9.00 3.57 28.46
C TYR A 132 -9.20 2.16 29.07
N SER A 133 -9.20 1.11 28.25
CA SER A 133 -9.37 -0.26 28.73
C SER A 133 -8.90 -1.32 27.72
N GLN A 134 -8.63 -2.54 28.20
CA GLN A 134 -8.28 -3.69 27.35
C GLN A 134 -9.44 -4.11 26.42
N GLN A 135 -10.68 -3.81 26.79
CA GLN A 135 -11.85 -4.18 25.99
C GLN A 135 -12.07 -3.26 24.80
N LYS A 136 -11.37 -2.12 24.74
CA LYS A 136 -11.52 -1.12 23.69
C LYS A 136 -10.48 -1.36 22.60
N PHE A 137 -10.77 -2.28 21.64
CA PHE A 137 -9.84 -2.76 20.63
C PHE A 137 -10.40 -2.84 19.21
N LYS A 138 -11.72 -2.58 19.02
CA LYS A 138 -12.36 -2.66 17.71
C LYS A 138 -12.02 -1.46 16.85
N ILE A 139 -11.84 -1.72 15.56
CA ILE A 139 -11.55 -0.72 14.56
C ILE A 139 -12.66 -0.76 13.50
N ILE A 140 -13.21 0.39 13.16
CA ILE A 140 -14.17 0.52 12.07
C ILE A 140 -13.38 0.78 10.79
N SER A 141 -13.63 -0.01 9.76
CA SER A 141 -13.16 0.17 8.40
C SER A 141 -14.35 0.40 7.46
N PHE A 142 -14.12 0.61 6.17
CA PHE A 142 -15.18 0.92 5.21
C PHE A 142 -15.31 -0.15 4.14
N ASN A 143 -16.54 -0.47 3.76
CA ASN A 143 -16.83 -1.38 2.65
C ASN A 143 -16.10 -0.93 1.39
N LYS A 144 -15.59 -1.89 0.60
CA LYS A 144 -14.73 -1.69 -0.59
C LYS A 144 -13.34 -1.10 -0.29
N SER A 145 -12.93 -0.93 0.98
CA SER A 145 -11.57 -0.47 1.33
C SER A 145 -10.49 -1.47 0.93
N PHE A 146 -9.26 -0.95 0.79
CA PHE A 146 -8.08 -1.79 0.62
C PHE A 146 -6.95 -1.30 1.53
N HIS A 147 -6.57 -2.12 2.51
CA HIS A 147 -5.55 -1.79 3.50
C HIS A 147 -4.33 -2.71 3.45
N GLY A 148 -4.36 -3.78 2.66
CA GLY A 148 -3.24 -4.69 2.47
C GLY A 148 -3.62 -6.17 2.50
N ARG A 149 -2.59 -7.04 2.49
CA ARG A 149 -2.73 -8.49 2.34
C ARG A 149 -2.15 -9.31 3.51
N THR A 150 -1.55 -8.69 4.53
CA THR A 150 -1.24 -9.38 5.80
C THR A 150 -2.53 -9.67 6.55
N MET A 151 -2.52 -10.60 7.50
CA MET A 151 -3.76 -11.02 8.18
C MET A 151 -4.51 -9.84 8.83
N GLY A 152 -3.81 -8.95 9.53
CA GLY A 152 -4.45 -7.78 10.15
C GLY A 152 -4.89 -6.72 9.12
N ALA A 153 -4.08 -6.42 8.12
CA ALA A 153 -4.47 -5.50 7.04
C ALA A 153 -5.59 -6.06 6.16
N LEU A 154 -5.62 -7.39 5.96
CA LEU A 154 -6.71 -8.06 5.26
C LEU A 154 -8.01 -8.02 6.06
N SER A 155 -7.93 -8.14 7.40
CA SER A 155 -9.10 -7.97 8.27
C SER A 155 -9.66 -6.54 8.21
N ALA A 156 -8.82 -5.52 7.99
CA ALA A 156 -9.27 -4.16 7.74
C ALA A 156 -9.81 -3.93 6.31
N THR A 157 -9.45 -4.78 5.35
CA THR A 157 -9.86 -4.69 3.95
C THR A 157 -11.27 -5.26 3.77
N ALA A 158 -12.29 -4.41 3.77
CA ALA A 158 -13.70 -4.82 3.72
C ALA A 158 -14.14 -5.22 2.30
N GLN A 159 -13.57 -6.31 1.80
CA GLN A 159 -13.87 -6.94 0.51
C GLN A 159 -14.00 -8.46 0.73
N GLU A 160 -15.24 -8.94 0.81
CA GLU A 160 -15.56 -10.34 1.14
C GLU A 160 -14.81 -11.35 0.27
N GLU A 161 -14.74 -11.11 -1.03
CA GLU A 161 -14.06 -12.02 -1.97
C GLU A 161 -12.57 -12.21 -1.66
N LYS A 162 -11.92 -11.17 -1.09
CA LYS A 162 -10.52 -11.24 -0.67
C LYS A 162 -10.34 -11.91 0.68
N GLN A 163 -11.35 -11.84 1.54
CA GLN A 163 -11.31 -12.35 2.91
C GLN A 163 -11.70 -13.81 3.04
N LYS A 164 -12.74 -14.25 2.31
CA LYS A 164 -13.42 -15.56 2.51
C LYS A 164 -12.49 -16.77 2.49
N VAL A 165 -11.43 -16.72 1.69
CA VAL A 165 -10.49 -17.85 1.53
C VAL A 165 -9.42 -17.91 2.63
N TYR A 166 -9.35 -16.90 3.50
CA TYR A 166 -8.32 -16.80 4.55
C TYR A 166 -8.89 -16.79 5.97
N GLN A 167 -10.14 -17.20 6.13
CA GLN A 167 -10.77 -17.30 7.45
C GLN A 167 -10.12 -18.39 8.31
N PRO A 168 -10.02 -18.20 9.66
CA PRO A 168 -10.46 -17.02 10.41
C PRO A 168 -9.46 -15.86 10.29
N LEU A 169 -9.98 -14.64 10.17
CA LEU A 169 -9.19 -13.41 10.18
C LEU A 169 -9.01 -12.87 11.60
N LEU A 170 -8.25 -11.79 11.75
CA LEU A 170 -8.07 -11.11 13.02
C LEU A 170 -9.37 -10.44 13.47
N ASP A 171 -9.84 -10.77 14.66
CA ASP A 171 -11.04 -10.18 15.26
C ASP A 171 -10.92 -8.68 15.55
N GLY A 172 -12.10 -8.03 15.67
CA GLY A 172 -12.24 -6.65 16.09
C GLY A 172 -12.25 -5.65 14.95
N PHE A 173 -12.76 -6.05 13.79
CA PHE A 173 -13.05 -5.14 12.68
C PHE A 173 -14.56 -5.12 12.40
N ASP A 174 -15.15 -3.92 12.43
CA ASP A 174 -16.50 -3.63 11.98
C ASP A 174 -16.45 -2.82 10.68
N TYR A 175 -17.45 -2.98 9.79
CA TYR A 175 -17.45 -2.33 8.48
C TYR A 175 -18.64 -1.38 8.35
N ALA A 176 -18.36 -0.13 7.94
CA ALA A 176 -19.33 0.90 7.64
C ALA A 176 -19.35 1.24 6.14
N ASN A 177 -20.34 1.99 5.70
CA ASN A 177 -20.39 2.51 4.33
C ASN A 177 -19.71 3.88 4.24
N LEU A 178 -18.93 4.08 3.18
CA LEU A 178 -18.35 5.39 2.89
C LEU A 178 -19.47 6.39 2.57
N ASN A 179 -19.34 7.63 3.04
CA ASN A 179 -20.33 8.71 2.88
C ASN A 179 -21.69 8.44 3.57
N ASP A 180 -21.72 7.55 4.56
CA ASP A 180 -22.89 7.22 5.36
C ASP A 180 -22.53 7.30 6.85
N ILE A 181 -22.73 8.47 7.45
CA ILE A 181 -22.36 8.72 8.84
C ILE A 181 -23.21 7.91 9.82
N GLU A 182 -24.46 7.61 9.47
CA GLU A 182 -25.32 6.77 10.30
C GLU A 182 -24.82 5.32 10.33
N SER A 183 -24.31 4.82 9.20
CA SER A 183 -23.62 3.51 9.15
C SER A 183 -22.44 3.46 10.12
N VAL A 184 -21.67 4.55 10.24
CA VAL A 184 -20.54 4.65 11.19
C VAL A 184 -21.06 4.69 12.63
N LYS A 185 -22.03 5.58 12.95
CA LYS A 185 -22.62 5.72 14.29
C LYS A 185 -23.17 4.39 14.80
N ASN A 186 -23.83 3.62 13.95
CA ASN A 186 -24.38 2.31 14.29
C ASN A 186 -23.31 1.24 14.61
N LYS A 187 -22.05 1.44 14.23
CA LYS A 187 -20.93 0.56 14.56
C LYS A 187 -20.13 1.01 15.78
N ILE A 188 -20.21 2.28 16.13
CA ILE A 188 -19.51 2.80 17.31
C ILE A 188 -20.14 2.24 18.59
N ASN A 189 -19.30 1.67 19.44
CA ASN A 189 -19.70 1.17 20.75
C ASN A 189 -18.54 1.29 21.76
N SER A 190 -18.75 0.82 22.99
CA SER A 190 -17.74 0.89 24.06
C SER A 190 -16.43 0.20 23.74
N GLN A 191 -16.40 -0.71 22.78
CA GLN A 191 -15.21 -1.44 22.33
C GLN A 191 -14.48 -0.76 21.16
N THR A 192 -15.04 0.27 20.53
CA THR A 192 -14.45 0.96 19.39
C THR A 192 -13.27 1.83 19.83
N CYS A 193 -12.09 1.59 19.25
CA CYS A 193 -10.87 2.32 19.56
C CYS A 193 -10.37 3.23 18.44
N ALA A 194 -10.75 2.95 17.18
CA ALA A 194 -10.28 3.73 16.03
C ALA A 194 -11.18 3.54 14.81
N ILE A 195 -11.03 4.44 13.86
CA ILE A 195 -11.57 4.34 12.51
C ILE A 195 -10.39 4.39 11.54
N ILE A 196 -10.38 3.51 10.52
CA ILE A 196 -9.43 3.54 9.43
C ILE A 196 -10.17 3.81 8.12
N ILE A 197 -9.72 4.82 7.38
CA ILE A 197 -10.40 5.29 6.18
C ILE A 197 -9.40 5.63 5.07
N GLU A 198 -9.81 5.40 3.83
CA GLU A 198 -9.21 5.97 2.62
C GLU A 198 -10.06 7.17 2.21
N PRO A 199 -9.53 8.41 2.18
CA PRO A 199 -10.27 9.55 1.65
C PRO A 199 -10.67 9.37 0.17
N ILE A 200 -9.90 8.57 -0.56
CA ILE A 200 -10.21 8.09 -1.91
C ILE A 200 -9.90 6.60 -1.92
N GLN A 201 -10.93 5.76 -2.02
CA GLN A 201 -10.76 4.31 -2.17
C GLN A 201 -10.26 4.00 -3.58
N GLY A 202 -8.95 3.88 -3.75
CA GLY A 202 -8.34 3.66 -5.07
C GLY A 202 -8.69 2.30 -5.67
N GLU A 203 -8.48 1.23 -4.91
CA GLU A 203 -8.67 -0.16 -5.36
C GLU A 203 -10.15 -0.59 -5.37
N GLY A 204 -10.97 0.03 -4.54
CA GLY A 204 -12.41 -0.23 -4.44
C GLY A 204 -13.28 0.39 -5.55
N GLY A 205 -12.69 1.07 -6.54
CA GLY A 205 -13.40 1.66 -7.68
C GLY A 205 -13.39 3.19 -7.74
N ILE A 206 -12.39 3.83 -7.15
CA ILE A 206 -12.21 5.30 -7.11
C ILE A 206 -13.41 5.99 -6.43
N ASN A 207 -13.78 5.52 -5.25
CA ASN A 207 -14.84 6.13 -4.45
C ASN A 207 -14.23 7.26 -3.62
N VAL A 208 -14.71 8.49 -3.80
CA VAL A 208 -14.25 9.69 -3.10
C VAL A 208 -15.11 9.94 -1.87
N SER A 209 -14.48 10.26 -0.74
CA SER A 209 -15.19 10.70 0.47
C SER A 209 -15.70 12.12 0.30
N ASP A 210 -16.94 12.36 0.70
CA ASP A 210 -17.52 13.69 0.75
C ASP A 210 -16.86 14.52 1.87
N ILE A 211 -16.65 15.80 1.61
CA ILE A 211 -16.00 16.72 2.58
C ILE A 211 -16.82 16.81 3.87
N GLU A 212 -18.15 16.88 3.76
CA GLU A 212 -19.03 16.98 4.95
C GLU A 212 -18.99 15.68 5.77
N PHE A 213 -18.99 14.51 5.11
CA PHE A 213 -18.79 13.23 5.78
C PHE A 213 -17.46 13.18 6.56
N MET A 214 -16.36 13.65 5.95
CA MET A 214 -15.03 13.70 6.59
C MET A 214 -14.96 14.67 7.78
N LYS A 215 -15.79 15.74 7.78
CA LYS A 215 -15.89 16.67 8.92
C LYS A 215 -16.69 16.12 10.08
N GLU A 216 -17.71 15.30 9.77
CA GLU A 216 -18.54 14.67 10.80
C GLU A 216 -17.86 13.45 11.43
N LEU A 217 -16.96 12.79 10.72
CA LEU A 217 -16.20 11.62 11.14
C LEU A 217 -15.15 11.98 12.20
#